data_853bd6197d1f276faf83367d4055455e
#
_entry.id   853bd6197d1f276faf83367d4055455e
#
_cell.length_a   1.000
_cell.length_b   1.000
_cell.length_c   1.000
_cell.angle_alpha   90.00
_cell.angle_beta   90.00
_cell.angle_gamma   90.00
#
_symmetry.space_group_name_H-M   'P 1'
#
loop_
_entity.id
_entity.type
_entity.pdbx_description
1 polymer ?
#
loop_
_entity_poly.entity_id
_entity_poly.type
_entity_poly.pdbx_seq_one_letter_code
_entity_poly.pdbx_strand_id
1 'polypeptide(L)'
;IEALKEYGLLLKLKPNNEFIKKRVSQLHSSGSLNPDRSQVEGIPPSLEKQPNIHMRIATIYFEQTLYMQALEEFQLVVAQHDYKDPHVLMARIYEIHGRLDSAVKEFEKLRKLEPESIDIILYTARLYSLMKKTQNSVTLLVEAVAMEPDNDQLHHSLALAYMAQNENDKAIEHMGKALALNSKKDSYYFELGALMEKAGDYKGAMENMRLAIELNPLHSNAHNFLGYMYALEGHDLDQALVHLKKALTTQPRNGYFLDSLGWIYFKKGESEKALTQIQKAMIYTDPDPVLYDHLGDILFSLKNYDEASGAWKNSLFLTVNPKGDLGGEYPDPQTLKNKIEKVRNFLQQNY
;
A
#
# COMPACT_ATOMS: atom_id res chain seq x y z
N ILE A 1 4.18 -15.85 40.08
CA ILE A 1 3.52 -15.24 41.29
C ILE A 1 3.12 -13.82 40.95
N GLU A 2 4.03 -12.99 40.43
CA GLU A 2 3.80 -11.59 40.11
C GLU A 2 2.69 -11.40 39.06
N ALA A 3 2.72 -12.14 37.95
CA ALA A 3 1.67 -12.14 36.94
C ALA A 3 0.29 -12.52 37.51
N LEU A 4 0.24 -13.47 38.45
CA LEU A 4 -1.02 -13.88 39.09
C LEU A 4 -1.59 -12.78 40.02
N LYS A 5 -0.72 -12.08 40.77
CA LYS A 5 -1.11 -10.92 41.57
C LYS A 5 -1.68 -9.83 40.69
N GLU A 6 -1.02 -9.54 39.55
CA GLU A 6 -1.45 -8.51 38.60
C GLU A 6 -2.79 -8.84 37.95
N TYR A 7 -2.94 -10.02 37.37
CA TYR A 7 -4.22 -10.43 36.78
C TYR A 7 -5.33 -10.57 37.84
N GLY A 8 -5.00 -10.92 39.10
CA GLY A 8 -5.91 -10.91 40.18
C GLY A 8 -6.42 -9.51 40.54
N LEU A 9 -5.55 -8.50 40.53
CA LEU A 9 -5.93 -7.10 40.71
C LEU A 9 -6.79 -6.60 39.55
N LEU A 10 -6.41 -6.92 38.29
CA LEU A 10 -7.19 -6.59 37.11
C LEU A 10 -8.59 -7.21 37.13
N LEU A 11 -8.71 -8.46 37.61
CA LEU A 11 -10.00 -9.14 37.73
C LEU A 11 -10.90 -8.45 38.78
N LYS A 12 -10.33 -7.90 39.85
CA LYS A 12 -11.11 -7.14 40.85
C LYS A 12 -11.65 -5.81 40.28
N LEU A 13 -10.85 -5.13 39.40
CA LEU A 13 -11.28 -3.91 38.73
C LEU A 13 -12.32 -4.19 37.64
N LYS A 14 -12.20 -5.31 36.94
CA LYS A 14 -13.09 -5.71 35.85
C LYS A 14 -13.59 -7.14 36.05
N PRO A 15 -14.48 -7.37 37.06
CA PRO A 15 -14.89 -8.73 37.49
C PRO A 15 -15.61 -9.54 36.43
N ASN A 16 -16.18 -8.90 35.44
CA ASN A 16 -16.91 -9.55 34.34
C ASN A 16 -16.04 -9.79 33.08
N ASN A 17 -14.73 -9.50 33.13
CA ASN A 17 -13.85 -9.72 32.00
C ASN A 17 -13.47 -11.20 31.87
N GLU A 18 -14.07 -11.90 30.91
CA GLU A 18 -13.87 -13.34 30.68
C GLU A 18 -12.42 -13.71 30.30
N PHE A 19 -11.70 -12.80 29.61
CA PHE A 19 -10.29 -13.03 29.28
C PHE A 19 -9.42 -13.00 30.55
N ILE A 20 -9.59 -12.00 31.40
CA ILE A 20 -8.84 -11.89 32.66
C ILE A 20 -9.15 -13.13 33.54
N LYS A 21 -10.42 -13.54 33.62
CA LYS A 21 -10.83 -14.77 34.33
C LYS A 21 -10.11 -16.01 33.78
N LYS A 22 -10.12 -16.20 32.46
CA LYS A 22 -9.48 -17.32 31.79
C LYS A 22 -7.97 -17.32 32.05
N ARG A 23 -7.32 -16.14 32.00
CA ARG A 23 -5.88 -16.00 32.21
C ARG A 23 -5.49 -16.31 33.66
N VAL A 24 -6.27 -15.83 34.62
CA VAL A 24 -6.12 -16.17 36.05
C VAL A 24 -6.26 -17.68 36.25
N SER A 25 -7.27 -18.33 35.65
CA SER A 25 -7.46 -19.78 35.70
C SER A 25 -6.28 -20.54 35.11
N GLN A 26 -5.76 -20.11 33.96
CA GLN A 26 -4.58 -20.72 33.32
C GLN A 26 -3.32 -20.61 34.19
N LEU A 27 -3.09 -19.46 34.81
CA LEU A 27 -1.95 -19.26 35.70
C LEU A 27 -2.07 -20.10 36.97
N HIS A 28 -3.27 -20.36 37.46
CA HIS A 28 -3.52 -21.28 38.56
C HIS A 28 -3.30 -22.76 38.19
N SER A 29 -3.73 -23.16 36.98
CA SER A 29 -3.60 -24.56 36.50
C SER A 29 -2.19 -24.92 36.08
N SER A 30 -1.33 -23.97 35.75
CA SER A 30 0.08 -24.23 35.35
C SER A 30 1.01 -24.57 36.51
N GLY A 31 0.50 -24.89 37.70
CA GLY A 31 1.25 -25.49 38.78
C GLY A 31 2.20 -24.60 39.56
N SER A 32 2.20 -23.31 39.31
CA SER A 32 3.01 -22.35 40.05
C SER A 32 2.23 -21.75 41.20
N LEU A 33 2.22 -22.48 42.33
CA LEU A 33 1.83 -22.08 43.66
C LEU A 33 0.34 -21.89 43.95
N ASN A 34 -0.06 -22.59 45.02
CA ASN A 34 -1.33 -22.42 45.72
C ASN A 34 -1.27 -21.09 46.55
N PRO A 35 -1.79 -20.00 46.09
CA PRO A 35 -1.81 -18.80 46.93
C PRO A 35 -2.98 -18.89 47.90
N ASP A 36 -2.69 -18.79 49.17
CA ASP A 36 -3.67 -18.61 50.23
C ASP A 36 -4.66 -17.51 49.86
N ARG A 37 -5.93 -17.86 49.65
CA ARG A 37 -7.01 -16.96 49.22
C ARG A 37 -7.24 -15.78 50.17
N SER A 38 -6.65 -15.81 51.36
CA SER A 38 -6.84 -14.81 52.44
C SER A 38 -6.01 -13.52 52.27
N GLN A 39 -5.00 -13.51 51.32
CA GLN A 39 -4.07 -12.36 51.21
C GLN A 39 -4.37 -11.38 50.07
N VAL A 40 -5.47 -11.50 49.35
CA VAL A 40 -5.86 -10.51 48.35
C VAL A 40 -6.81 -9.51 49.00
N GLU A 41 -6.27 -8.62 49.81
CA GLU A 41 -6.99 -7.45 50.32
C GLU A 41 -7.63 -6.63 49.22
N GLY A 42 -8.73 -5.91 49.58
CA GLY A 42 -9.46 -5.08 48.62
C GLY A 42 -8.56 -4.13 47.86
N ILE A 43 -8.95 -3.80 46.63
CA ILE A 43 -8.20 -2.82 45.83
C ILE A 43 -8.22 -1.49 46.58
N PRO A 44 -7.07 -0.91 46.93
CA PRO A 44 -7.08 0.42 47.52
C PRO A 44 -7.71 1.41 46.53
N PRO A 45 -8.59 2.32 46.92
CA PRO A 45 -9.18 3.34 46.07
C PRO A 45 -8.12 4.18 45.31
N SER A 46 -6.90 4.24 45.84
CA SER A 46 -5.74 4.86 45.18
C SER A 46 -5.27 4.15 43.93
N LEU A 47 -5.54 2.85 43.78
CA LEU A 47 -5.13 2.06 42.60
C LEU A 47 -6.00 2.31 41.35
N GLU A 48 -7.30 2.59 41.54
CA GLU A 48 -8.21 2.96 40.45
C GLU A 48 -7.83 4.27 39.76
N LYS A 49 -7.09 5.13 40.46
CA LYS A 49 -6.61 6.43 39.97
C LYS A 49 -5.17 6.36 39.41
N GLN A 50 -4.56 5.20 39.35
CA GLN A 50 -3.19 5.08 38.83
C GLN A 50 -3.18 4.87 37.32
N PRO A 51 -2.58 5.78 36.53
CA PRO A 51 -2.51 5.67 35.08
C PRO A 51 -1.89 4.33 34.60
N ASN A 52 -0.94 3.80 35.38
CA ASN A 52 -0.27 2.54 35.09
C ASN A 52 -1.21 1.32 35.02
N ILE A 53 -2.29 1.31 35.81
CA ILE A 53 -3.24 0.17 35.79
C ILE A 53 -4.09 0.24 34.53
N HIS A 54 -4.64 1.41 34.21
CA HIS A 54 -5.41 1.59 32.98
C HIS A 54 -4.56 1.33 31.74
N MET A 55 -3.30 1.78 31.74
CA MET A 55 -2.36 1.50 30.65
C MET A 55 -2.14 -0.01 30.45
N ARG A 56 -1.97 -0.77 31.53
CA ARG A 56 -1.78 -2.23 31.45
C ARG A 56 -3.04 -2.97 30.99
N ILE A 57 -4.21 -2.57 31.48
CA ILE A 57 -5.50 -3.12 31.05
C ILE A 57 -5.71 -2.81 29.57
N ALA A 58 -5.47 -1.57 29.13
CA ALA A 58 -5.59 -1.15 27.75
C ALA A 58 -4.67 -1.95 26.81
N THR A 59 -3.42 -2.16 27.22
CA THR A 59 -2.45 -2.96 26.44
C THR A 59 -2.92 -4.41 26.30
N ILE A 60 -3.43 -5.02 27.37
CA ILE A 60 -3.99 -6.38 27.32
C ILE A 60 -5.18 -6.45 26.36
N TYR A 61 -6.10 -5.48 26.42
CA TYR A 61 -7.23 -5.43 25.49
C TYR A 61 -6.76 -5.23 24.05
N PHE A 62 -5.75 -4.38 23.83
CA PHE A 62 -5.18 -4.16 22.52
C PHE A 62 -4.57 -5.44 21.92
N GLU A 63 -3.76 -6.18 22.70
CA GLU A 63 -3.16 -7.46 22.29
C GLU A 63 -4.22 -8.53 21.98
N GLN A 64 -5.39 -8.45 22.63
CA GLN A 64 -6.52 -9.35 22.38
C GLN A 64 -7.47 -8.84 21.28
N THR A 65 -7.09 -7.78 20.57
CA THR A 65 -7.92 -7.13 19.54
C THR A 65 -9.27 -6.58 20.04
N LEU A 66 -9.40 -6.43 21.34
CA LEU A 66 -10.57 -5.83 22.00
C LEU A 66 -10.45 -4.29 21.98
N TYR A 67 -10.42 -3.73 20.77
CA TYR A 67 -10.01 -2.36 20.51
C TYR A 67 -10.90 -1.30 21.19
N MET A 68 -12.22 -1.54 21.28
CA MET A 68 -13.12 -0.58 21.93
C MET A 68 -12.85 -0.49 23.44
N GLN A 69 -12.63 -1.63 24.09
CA GLN A 69 -12.28 -1.68 25.51
C GLN A 69 -10.88 -1.08 25.74
N ALA A 70 -9.94 -1.33 24.84
CA ALA A 70 -8.62 -0.70 24.89
C ALA A 70 -8.72 0.83 24.81
N LEU A 71 -9.54 1.38 23.90
CA LEU A 71 -9.75 2.82 23.75
C LEU A 71 -10.32 3.45 25.04
N GLU A 72 -11.31 2.83 25.68
CA GLU A 72 -11.89 3.31 26.94
C GLU A 72 -10.83 3.44 28.02
N GLU A 73 -9.98 2.43 28.18
CA GLU A 73 -8.91 2.43 29.18
C GLU A 73 -7.79 3.43 28.82
N PHE A 74 -7.37 3.51 27.53
CA PHE A 74 -6.41 4.55 27.12
C PHE A 74 -6.93 5.96 27.35
N GLN A 75 -8.23 6.23 27.14
CA GLN A 75 -8.82 7.52 27.41
C GLN A 75 -8.75 7.88 28.91
N LEU A 76 -8.89 6.90 29.80
CA LEU A 76 -8.70 7.12 31.23
C LEU A 76 -7.24 7.44 31.61
N VAL A 77 -6.28 6.84 30.85
CA VAL A 77 -4.84 7.18 31.03
C VAL A 77 -4.58 8.62 30.64
N VAL A 78 -4.98 9.03 29.43
CA VAL A 78 -4.68 10.38 28.92
C VAL A 78 -5.49 11.48 29.60
N ALA A 79 -6.60 11.16 30.26
CA ALA A 79 -7.34 12.09 31.07
C ALA A 79 -6.59 12.49 32.36
N GLN A 80 -5.66 11.66 32.83
CA GLN A 80 -4.86 11.90 34.01
C GLN A 80 -3.48 12.44 33.69
N HIS A 81 -2.85 11.90 32.63
CA HIS A 81 -1.51 12.27 32.19
C HIS A 81 -1.39 12.12 30.67
N ASP A 82 -0.85 13.12 30.03
CA ASP A 82 -0.70 13.20 28.57
C ASP A 82 0.59 12.45 28.14
N TYR A 83 0.53 11.11 28.17
CA TYR A 83 1.63 10.24 27.76
C TYR A 83 1.60 9.95 26.25
N LYS A 84 2.78 9.75 25.65
CA LYS A 84 2.97 9.44 24.22
C LYS A 84 2.31 8.11 23.82
N ASP A 85 2.64 7.02 24.53
CA ASP A 85 2.26 5.66 24.13
C ASP A 85 0.75 5.44 23.99
N PRO A 86 -0.12 5.90 24.92
CA PRO A 86 -1.57 5.80 24.76
C PRO A 86 -2.06 6.47 23.48
N HIS A 87 -1.57 7.66 23.14
CA HIS A 87 -1.97 8.37 21.93
C HIS A 87 -1.58 7.63 20.67
N VAL A 88 -0.37 7.05 20.62
CA VAL A 88 0.09 6.21 19.47
C VAL A 88 -0.81 4.99 19.32
N LEU A 89 -1.12 4.28 20.41
CA LEU A 89 -1.96 3.07 20.37
C LEU A 89 -3.42 3.41 20.04
N MET A 90 -3.97 4.50 20.56
CA MET A 90 -5.30 4.98 20.19
C MET A 90 -5.37 5.34 18.70
N ALA A 91 -4.39 6.06 18.19
CA ALA A 91 -4.31 6.41 16.76
C ALA A 91 -4.25 5.16 15.88
N ARG A 92 -3.49 4.15 16.28
CA ARG A 92 -3.41 2.86 15.58
C ARG A 92 -4.75 2.13 15.58
N ILE A 93 -5.48 2.13 16.69
CA ILE A 93 -6.84 1.56 16.74
C ILE A 93 -7.77 2.32 15.79
N TYR A 94 -7.74 3.64 15.79
CA TYR A 94 -8.55 4.45 14.88
C TYR A 94 -8.21 4.18 13.43
N GLU A 95 -6.93 4.00 13.09
CA GLU A 95 -6.49 3.64 11.72
C GLU A 95 -7.04 2.26 11.30
N ILE A 96 -6.93 1.23 12.16
CA ILE A 96 -7.48 -0.12 11.90
C ILE A 96 -8.99 -0.06 11.59
N HIS A 97 -9.72 0.86 12.23
CA HIS A 97 -11.16 1.04 12.01
C HIS A 97 -11.50 2.07 10.92
N GLY A 98 -10.51 2.53 10.14
CA GLY A 98 -10.72 3.53 9.08
C GLY A 98 -11.06 4.94 9.58
N ARG A 99 -10.96 5.20 10.89
CA ARG A 99 -11.26 6.51 11.51
C ARG A 99 -10.06 7.45 11.46
N LEU A 100 -9.59 7.75 10.24
CA LEU A 100 -8.35 8.49 10.02
C LEU A 100 -8.35 9.89 10.64
N ASP A 101 -9.49 10.62 10.63
CA ASP A 101 -9.58 11.92 11.31
C ASP A 101 -9.34 11.83 12.83
N SER A 102 -9.77 10.74 13.48
CA SER A 102 -9.51 10.50 14.89
C SER A 102 -8.04 10.16 15.13
N ALA A 103 -7.43 9.36 14.25
CA ALA A 103 -6.01 9.04 14.33
C ALA A 103 -5.15 10.31 14.19
N VAL A 104 -5.44 11.18 13.22
CA VAL A 104 -4.75 12.47 13.06
C VAL A 104 -4.86 13.33 14.33
N LYS A 105 -6.05 13.41 14.95
CA LYS A 105 -6.21 14.18 16.20
C LYS A 105 -5.28 13.69 17.31
N GLU A 106 -5.07 12.40 17.44
CA GLU A 106 -4.14 11.87 18.46
C GLU A 106 -2.69 12.24 18.11
N PHE A 107 -2.29 12.16 16.84
CA PHE A 107 -0.95 12.58 16.41
C PHE A 107 -0.73 14.10 16.49
N GLU A 108 -1.74 14.92 16.25
CA GLU A 108 -1.65 16.38 16.47
C GLU A 108 -1.46 16.74 17.96
N LYS A 109 -2.00 15.94 18.89
CA LYS A 109 -1.67 16.08 20.31
C LYS A 109 -0.22 15.72 20.58
N LEU A 110 0.26 14.60 20.02
CA LEU A 110 1.66 14.19 20.12
C LEU A 110 2.62 15.24 19.57
N ARG A 111 2.28 15.89 18.45
CA ARG A 111 3.09 17.00 17.90
C ARG A 111 3.20 18.19 18.86
N LYS A 112 2.20 18.43 19.70
CA LYS A 112 2.30 19.49 20.72
C LYS A 112 3.22 19.09 21.86
N LEU A 113 3.33 17.80 22.17
CA LEU A 113 4.22 17.26 23.20
C LEU A 113 5.67 17.16 22.71
N GLU A 114 5.85 16.69 21.48
CA GLU A 114 7.14 16.46 20.84
C GLU A 114 7.16 17.11 19.43
N PRO A 115 7.25 18.44 19.33
CA PRO A 115 7.11 19.16 18.06
C PRO A 115 8.24 18.85 17.05
N GLU A 116 9.42 18.46 17.53
CA GLU A 116 10.60 18.14 16.71
C GLU A 116 10.72 16.64 16.37
N SER A 117 9.76 15.81 16.79
CA SER A 117 9.80 14.38 16.52
C SER A 117 9.47 14.06 15.05
N ILE A 118 10.50 13.73 14.28
CA ILE A 118 10.37 13.35 12.86
C ILE A 118 9.42 12.17 12.67
N ASP A 119 9.46 11.17 13.54
CA ASP A 119 8.56 10.01 13.47
C ASP A 119 7.08 10.41 13.56
N ILE A 120 6.75 11.34 14.46
CA ILE A 120 5.39 11.86 14.62
C ILE A 120 4.97 12.64 13.39
N ILE A 121 5.86 13.47 12.84
CA ILE A 121 5.60 14.24 11.62
C ILE A 121 5.37 13.29 10.42
N LEU A 122 6.26 12.32 10.21
CA LEU A 122 6.13 11.33 9.13
C LEU A 122 4.82 10.55 9.22
N TYR A 123 4.48 10.08 10.42
CA TYR A 123 3.24 9.33 10.61
C TYR A 123 2.00 10.19 10.35
N THR A 124 2.01 11.43 10.83
CA THR A 124 0.91 12.38 10.60
C THR A 124 0.77 12.71 9.11
N ALA A 125 1.89 12.95 8.41
CA ALA A 125 1.91 13.20 6.97
C ALA A 125 1.37 12.00 6.18
N ARG A 126 1.73 10.77 6.58
CA ARG A 126 1.18 9.54 6.00
C ARG A 126 -0.34 9.43 6.18
N LEU A 127 -0.86 9.73 7.37
CA LEU A 127 -2.30 9.75 7.61
C LEU A 127 -3.02 10.78 6.73
N TYR A 128 -2.46 11.99 6.57
CA TYR A 128 -3.02 12.98 5.65
C TYR A 128 -3.00 12.49 4.20
N SER A 129 -1.95 11.79 3.77
CA SER A 129 -1.90 11.19 2.43
C SER A 129 -2.99 10.14 2.23
N LEU A 130 -3.21 9.24 3.22
CA LEU A 130 -4.31 8.25 3.19
C LEU A 130 -5.69 8.92 3.13
N MET A 131 -5.84 10.11 3.71
CA MET A 131 -7.08 10.91 3.65
C MET A 131 -7.20 11.73 2.36
N LYS A 132 -6.27 11.60 1.41
CA LYS A 132 -6.15 12.45 0.21
C LYS A 132 -6.02 13.95 0.52
N LYS A 133 -5.62 14.32 1.74
CA LYS A 133 -5.29 15.68 2.16
C LYS A 133 -3.81 15.97 1.85
N THR A 134 -3.45 15.89 0.59
CA THR A 134 -2.05 15.92 0.13
C THR A 134 -1.32 17.22 0.48
N GLN A 135 -2.02 18.35 0.48
CA GLN A 135 -1.44 19.63 0.89
C GLN A 135 -0.97 19.65 2.34
N ASN A 136 -1.76 19.05 3.26
CA ASN A 136 -1.37 18.94 4.66
C ASN A 136 -0.13 18.05 4.83
N SER A 137 -0.08 16.95 4.08
CA SER A 137 1.09 16.06 4.06
C SER A 137 2.35 16.80 3.58
N VAL A 138 2.28 17.51 2.44
CA VAL A 138 3.40 18.30 1.91
C VAL A 138 3.88 19.34 2.92
N THR A 139 2.96 20.10 3.54
CA THR A 139 3.34 21.12 4.52
C THR A 139 4.16 20.55 5.67
N LEU A 140 3.72 19.41 6.23
CA LEU A 140 4.44 18.72 7.31
C LEU A 140 5.80 18.18 6.88
N LEU A 141 5.88 17.62 5.68
CA LEU A 141 7.13 17.05 5.18
C LEU A 141 8.15 18.13 4.80
N VAL A 142 7.71 19.31 4.32
CA VAL A 142 8.59 20.46 4.11
C VAL A 142 9.16 20.95 5.44
N GLU A 143 8.34 21.02 6.49
CA GLU A 143 8.80 21.33 7.85
C GLU A 143 9.85 20.33 8.33
N ALA A 144 9.60 19.02 8.17
CA ALA A 144 10.52 17.97 8.56
C ALA A 144 11.86 18.01 7.79
N VAL A 145 11.81 18.24 6.48
CA VAL A 145 13.02 18.40 5.65
C VAL A 145 13.83 19.62 6.07
N ALA A 146 13.17 20.69 6.52
CA ALA A 146 13.89 21.86 7.05
C ALA A 146 14.62 21.57 8.38
N MET A 147 14.09 20.65 9.20
CA MET A 147 14.72 20.21 10.45
C MET A 147 15.90 19.26 10.20
N GLU A 148 15.74 18.32 9.26
CA GLU A 148 16.76 17.30 8.93
C GLU A 148 16.97 17.25 7.39
N PRO A 149 17.73 18.19 6.81
CA PRO A 149 17.90 18.29 5.35
C PRO A 149 18.71 17.13 4.73
N ASP A 150 19.47 16.40 5.53
CA ASP A 150 20.27 15.26 5.07
C ASP A 150 19.61 13.90 5.34
N ASN A 151 18.31 13.89 5.60
CA ASN A 151 17.53 12.68 5.82
C ASN A 151 16.89 12.20 4.50
N ASP A 152 17.43 11.09 3.93
CA ASP A 152 16.94 10.52 2.66
C ASP A 152 15.46 10.12 2.71
N GLN A 153 14.97 9.63 3.84
CA GLN A 153 13.59 9.19 4.01
C GLN A 153 12.60 10.35 3.99
N LEU A 154 12.98 11.52 4.50
CA LEU A 154 12.15 12.74 4.44
C LEU A 154 12.03 13.24 3.00
N HIS A 155 13.14 13.30 2.27
CA HIS A 155 13.12 13.67 0.86
C HIS A 155 12.29 12.69 0.03
N HIS A 156 12.43 11.39 0.25
CA HIS A 156 11.61 10.37 -0.38
C HIS A 156 10.11 10.56 -0.08
N SER A 157 9.74 10.74 1.20
CA SER A 157 8.36 10.95 1.61
C SER A 157 7.75 12.21 0.98
N LEU A 158 8.54 13.28 0.89
CA LEU A 158 8.12 14.55 0.28
C LEU A 158 7.95 14.38 -1.24
N ALA A 159 8.84 13.62 -1.90
CA ALA A 159 8.69 13.29 -3.32
C ALA A 159 7.37 12.56 -3.59
N LEU A 160 7.02 11.54 -2.78
CA LEU A 160 5.75 10.83 -2.91
C LEU A 160 4.54 11.74 -2.65
N ALA A 161 4.64 12.69 -1.73
CA ALA A 161 3.58 13.65 -1.45
C ALA A 161 3.38 14.64 -2.63
N TYR A 162 4.46 15.11 -3.27
CA TYR A 162 4.38 15.91 -4.48
C TYR A 162 3.84 15.13 -5.68
N MET A 163 4.23 13.86 -5.81
CA MET A 163 3.67 12.97 -6.85
C MET A 163 2.14 12.84 -6.70
N ALA A 164 1.64 12.72 -5.47
CA ALA A 164 0.20 12.67 -5.20
C ALA A 164 -0.54 14.00 -5.51
N GLN A 165 0.20 15.12 -5.63
CA GLN A 165 -0.32 16.40 -6.09
C GLN A 165 -0.15 16.63 -7.61
N ASN A 166 0.43 15.66 -8.34
CA ASN A 166 0.86 15.79 -9.74
C ASN A 166 1.93 16.88 -9.97
N GLU A 167 2.67 17.28 -8.93
CA GLU A 167 3.80 18.20 -8.98
C GLU A 167 5.08 17.41 -9.34
N ASN A 168 5.09 16.84 -10.55
CA ASN A 168 6.10 15.86 -10.96
C ASN A 168 7.53 16.42 -10.90
N ASP A 169 7.77 17.68 -11.26
CA ASP A 169 9.11 18.29 -11.23
C ASP A 169 9.68 18.32 -9.80
N LYS A 170 8.86 18.71 -8.81
CA LYS A 170 9.26 18.73 -7.41
C LYS A 170 9.46 17.32 -6.86
N ALA A 171 8.63 16.38 -7.29
CA ALA A 171 8.78 14.97 -6.91
C ALA A 171 10.12 14.40 -7.41
N ILE A 172 10.48 14.65 -8.67
CA ILE A 172 11.77 14.25 -9.27
C ILE A 172 12.94 14.92 -8.53
N GLU A 173 12.86 16.21 -8.23
CA GLU A 173 13.90 16.95 -7.50
C GLU A 173 14.15 16.29 -6.12
N HIS A 174 13.09 16.05 -5.34
CA HIS A 174 13.24 15.48 -4.01
C HIS A 174 13.64 14.00 -4.04
N MET A 175 13.18 13.22 -5.00
CA MET A 175 13.64 11.84 -5.20
C MET A 175 15.12 11.81 -5.57
N GLY A 176 15.59 12.75 -6.40
CA GLY A 176 17.03 12.92 -6.70
C GLY A 176 17.87 13.24 -5.46
N LYS A 177 17.36 14.10 -4.56
CA LYS A 177 18.01 14.37 -3.26
C LYS A 177 18.05 13.13 -2.37
N ALA A 178 16.97 12.37 -2.28
CA ALA A 178 16.94 11.10 -1.54
C ALA A 178 17.99 10.11 -2.07
N LEU A 179 18.14 9.98 -3.39
CA LEU A 179 19.16 9.14 -4.02
C LEU A 179 20.59 9.66 -3.82
N ALA A 180 20.80 10.97 -3.83
CA ALA A 180 22.10 11.56 -3.53
C ALA A 180 22.57 11.24 -2.10
N LEU A 181 21.63 11.20 -1.14
CA LEU A 181 21.87 10.83 0.24
C LEU A 181 22.00 9.32 0.45
N ASN A 182 21.25 8.52 -0.29
CA ASN A 182 21.23 7.07 -0.17
C ASN A 182 21.03 6.36 -1.51
N SER A 183 22.13 6.17 -2.24
CA SER A 183 22.15 5.53 -3.56
C SER A 183 22.01 3.99 -3.55
N LYS A 184 21.79 3.36 -2.37
CA LYS A 184 21.73 1.89 -2.25
C LYS A 184 20.31 1.34 -2.15
N LYS A 185 19.29 2.18 -2.28
CA LYS A 185 17.88 1.77 -2.22
C LYS A 185 17.34 1.57 -3.64
N ASP A 186 17.11 0.32 -4.02
CA ASP A 186 16.51 -0.07 -5.29
C ASP A 186 15.12 0.54 -5.51
N SER A 187 14.32 0.67 -4.43
CA SER A 187 13.00 1.28 -4.49
C SER A 187 13.03 2.75 -4.94
N TYR A 188 14.04 3.52 -4.54
CA TYR A 188 14.15 4.93 -4.93
C TYR A 188 14.42 5.09 -6.43
N TYR A 189 15.27 4.23 -7.01
CA TYR A 189 15.47 4.20 -8.46
C TYR A 189 14.20 3.78 -9.19
N PHE A 190 13.49 2.77 -8.70
CA PHE A 190 12.22 2.35 -9.28
C PHE A 190 11.19 3.49 -9.30
N GLU A 191 11.03 4.18 -8.16
CA GLU A 191 10.07 5.28 -8.03
C GLU A 191 10.47 6.51 -8.85
N LEU A 192 11.79 6.83 -8.93
CA LEU A 192 12.27 7.87 -9.83
C LEU A 192 12.00 7.51 -11.30
N GLY A 193 12.23 6.26 -11.68
CA GLY A 193 11.92 5.78 -13.02
C GLY A 193 10.44 5.91 -13.36
N ALA A 194 9.54 5.57 -12.42
CA ALA A 194 8.10 5.74 -12.60
C ALA A 194 7.69 7.22 -12.71
N LEU A 195 8.33 8.12 -11.96
CA LEU A 195 8.12 9.56 -12.08
C LEU A 195 8.58 10.11 -13.44
N MET A 196 9.74 9.63 -13.95
CA MET A 196 10.26 10.02 -15.26
C MET A 196 9.37 9.51 -16.40
N GLU A 197 8.84 8.28 -16.30
CA GLU A 197 7.83 7.77 -17.23
C GLU A 197 6.62 8.70 -17.31
N LYS A 198 6.05 9.03 -16.15
CA LYS A 198 4.90 9.94 -16.06
C LYS A 198 5.21 11.35 -16.63
N ALA A 199 6.46 11.77 -16.56
CA ALA A 199 6.94 13.02 -17.17
C ALA A 199 7.25 12.87 -18.69
N GLY A 200 7.15 11.65 -19.26
CA GLY A 200 7.47 11.38 -20.67
C GLY A 200 8.95 11.13 -20.95
N ASP A 201 9.80 11.11 -19.93
CA ASP A 201 11.22 10.74 -20.08
C ASP A 201 11.39 9.21 -19.99
N TYR A 202 10.99 8.50 -21.03
CA TYR A 202 11.08 7.04 -21.09
C TYR A 202 12.53 6.53 -21.02
N LYS A 203 13.48 7.30 -21.55
CA LYS A 203 14.91 6.93 -21.52
C LYS A 203 15.44 6.96 -20.08
N GLY A 204 15.21 8.06 -19.39
CA GLY A 204 15.58 8.18 -17.97
C GLY A 204 14.86 7.15 -17.10
N ALA A 205 13.60 6.86 -17.39
CA ALA A 205 12.84 5.83 -16.71
C ALA A 205 13.51 4.45 -16.84
N MET A 206 13.82 4.02 -18.07
CA MET A 206 14.48 2.74 -18.32
C MET A 206 15.86 2.64 -17.65
N GLU A 207 16.63 3.73 -17.63
CA GLU A 207 17.94 3.77 -16.96
C GLU A 207 17.80 3.56 -15.46
N ASN A 208 16.88 4.24 -14.82
CA ASN A 208 16.60 4.06 -13.39
C ASN A 208 16.05 2.66 -13.07
N MET A 209 15.23 2.05 -13.93
CA MET A 209 14.79 0.66 -13.77
C MET A 209 15.97 -0.32 -13.85
N ARG A 210 16.97 -0.07 -14.71
CA ARG A 210 18.20 -0.90 -14.76
C ARG A 210 18.99 -0.78 -13.46
N LEU A 211 19.16 0.43 -12.93
CA LEU A 211 19.85 0.65 -11.64
C LEU A 211 19.12 -0.02 -10.48
N ALA A 212 17.77 0.02 -10.46
CA ALA A 212 16.99 -0.72 -9.49
C ALA A 212 17.24 -2.24 -9.56
N ILE A 213 17.36 -2.79 -10.78
CA ILE A 213 17.67 -4.22 -10.99
C ILE A 213 19.11 -4.57 -10.64
N GLU A 214 20.06 -3.67 -10.86
CA GLU A 214 21.46 -3.87 -10.45
C GLU A 214 21.56 -4.02 -8.92
N LEU A 215 20.83 -3.20 -8.19
CA LEU A 215 20.77 -3.27 -6.72
C LEU A 215 19.96 -4.45 -6.21
N ASN A 216 18.86 -4.76 -6.89
CA ASN A 216 17.98 -5.86 -6.54
C ASN A 216 17.62 -6.68 -7.80
N PRO A 217 18.38 -7.73 -8.13
CA PRO A 217 18.13 -8.57 -9.31
C PRO A 217 16.78 -9.29 -9.33
N LEU A 218 16.02 -9.24 -8.23
CA LEU A 218 14.66 -9.78 -8.13
C LEU A 218 13.58 -8.69 -8.09
N HIS A 219 13.92 -7.44 -8.43
CA HIS A 219 12.96 -6.34 -8.44
C HIS A 219 11.92 -6.53 -9.57
N SER A 220 10.85 -7.25 -9.26
CA SER A 220 9.87 -7.72 -10.24
C SER A 220 9.19 -6.59 -11.04
N ASN A 221 8.82 -5.48 -10.37
CA ASN A 221 8.18 -4.36 -11.05
C ASN A 221 9.12 -3.68 -12.05
N ALA A 222 10.41 -3.50 -11.71
CA ALA A 222 11.39 -2.93 -12.63
C ALA A 222 11.64 -3.86 -13.83
N HIS A 223 11.68 -5.17 -13.62
CA HIS A 223 11.73 -6.15 -14.70
C HIS A 223 10.50 -6.08 -15.60
N ASN A 224 9.28 -6.03 -15.03
CA ASN A 224 8.06 -5.89 -15.82
C ASN A 224 8.08 -4.60 -16.65
N PHE A 225 8.47 -3.48 -16.06
CA PHE A 225 8.56 -2.20 -16.75
C PHE A 225 9.48 -2.28 -17.97
N LEU A 226 10.73 -2.75 -17.79
CA LEU A 226 11.68 -2.86 -18.92
C LEU A 226 11.17 -3.79 -20.01
N GLY A 227 10.58 -4.94 -19.63
CA GLY A 227 10.03 -5.87 -20.60
C GLY A 227 8.87 -5.26 -21.40
N TYR A 228 7.98 -4.53 -20.74
CA TYR A 228 6.88 -3.83 -21.38
C TYR A 228 7.37 -2.72 -22.32
N MET A 229 8.35 -1.91 -21.88
CA MET A 229 8.93 -0.84 -22.70
C MET A 229 9.58 -1.37 -23.98
N TYR A 230 10.36 -2.45 -23.91
CA TYR A 230 10.89 -3.11 -25.11
C TYR A 230 9.79 -3.60 -26.06
N ALA A 231 8.67 -4.08 -25.52
CA ALA A 231 7.53 -4.50 -26.33
C ALA A 231 6.81 -3.33 -27.01
N LEU A 232 6.70 -2.17 -26.33
CA LEU A 232 6.13 -0.95 -26.92
C LEU A 232 6.99 -0.41 -28.05
N GLU A 233 8.31 -0.36 -27.85
CA GLU A 233 9.26 0.08 -28.87
C GLU A 233 9.38 -0.92 -30.05
N GLY A 234 8.92 -2.16 -29.86
CA GLY A 234 8.91 -3.20 -30.89
C GLY A 234 10.29 -3.76 -31.22
N HIS A 235 11.30 -3.53 -30.35
CA HIS A 235 12.64 -4.09 -30.50
C HIS A 235 13.04 -4.90 -29.27
N ASP A 236 14.11 -5.69 -29.37
CA ASP A 236 14.67 -6.51 -28.30
C ASP A 236 13.65 -7.40 -27.55
N LEU A 237 12.63 -7.91 -28.30
CA LEU A 237 11.53 -8.72 -27.74
C LEU A 237 12.00 -9.98 -27.01
N ASP A 238 13.19 -10.50 -27.33
CA ASP A 238 13.79 -11.62 -26.58
C ASP A 238 14.29 -11.16 -25.20
N GLN A 239 14.86 -9.97 -25.09
CA GLN A 239 15.20 -9.37 -23.80
C GLN A 239 13.94 -9.06 -22.99
N ALA A 240 12.90 -8.55 -23.63
CA ALA A 240 11.59 -8.35 -23.01
C ALA A 240 11.09 -9.65 -22.34
N LEU A 241 11.16 -10.79 -23.04
CA LEU A 241 10.79 -12.10 -22.50
C LEU A 241 11.65 -12.51 -21.28
N VAL A 242 12.95 -12.23 -21.32
CA VAL A 242 13.85 -12.51 -20.18
C VAL A 242 13.41 -11.72 -18.95
N HIS A 243 13.15 -10.43 -19.12
CA HIS A 243 12.69 -9.58 -18.04
C HIS A 243 11.34 -10.05 -17.46
N LEU A 244 10.33 -10.31 -18.31
CA LEU A 244 9.02 -10.78 -17.83
C LEU A 244 9.09 -12.15 -17.14
N LYS A 245 9.91 -13.07 -17.62
CA LYS A 245 10.13 -14.35 -16.93
C LYS A 245 10.71 -14.16 -15.54
N LYS A 246 11.67 -13.23 -15.38
CA LYS A 246 12.21 -12.88 -14.05
C LYS A 246 11.15 -12.27 -13.14
N ALA A 247 10.35 -11.33 -13.64
CA ALA A 247 9.23 -10.74 -12.87
C ALA A 247 8.25 -11.81 -12.37
N LEU A 248 7.86 -12.73 -13.25
CA LEU A 248 6.94 -13.83 -12.94
C LEU A 248 7.55 -14.92 -12.04
N THR A 249 8.88 -15.00 -11.89
CA THR A 249 9.53 -15.92 -10.95
C THR A 249 9.16 -15.55 -9.49
N THR A 250 9.07 -14.28 -9.19
CA THR A 250 8.72 -13.78 -7.85
C THR A 250 7.22 -13.63 -7.65
N GLN A 251 6.48 -13.27 -8.70
CA GLN A 251 5.04 -13.04 -8.67
C GLN A 251 4.29 -13.79 -9.79
N PRO A 252 4.20 -15.12 -9.74
CA PRO A 252 3.69 -15.94 -10.85
C PRO A 252 2.20 -15.75 -11.17
N ARG A 253 1.44 -15.15 -10.26
CA ARG A 253 0.01 -14.87 -10.40
C ARG A 253 -0.30 -13.37 -10.51
N ASN A 254 0.71 -12.53 -10.79
CA ASN A 254 0.47 -11.12 -11.04
C ASN A 254 -0.15 -10.94 -12.42
N GLY A 255 -1.41 -10.52 -12.48
CA GLY A 255 -2.15 -10.38 -13.74
C GLY A 255 -1.55 -9.33 -14.67
N TYR A 256 -1.02 -8.24 -14.15
CA TYR A 256 -0.35 -7.20 -14.96
C TYR A 256 0.94 -7.72 -15.61
N PHE A 257 1.69 -8.58 -14.93
CA PHE A 257 2.88 -9.20 -15.52
C PHE A 257 2.52 -10.23 -16.59
N LEU A 258 1.42 -10.96 -16.38
CA LEU A 258 0.90 -11.89 -17.39
C LEU A 258 0.35 -11.16 -18.61
N ASP A 259 -0.29 -10.00 -18.45
CA ASP A 259 -0.71 -9.13 -19.54
C ASP A 259 0.49 -8.65 -20.34
N SER A 260 1.50 -8.07 -19.69
CA SER A 260 2.75 -7.66 -20.34
C SER A 260 3.42 -8.80 -21.08
N LEU A 261 3.43 -10.02 -20.54
CA LEU A 261 3.96 -11.20 -21.22
C LEU A 261 3.12 -11.56 -22.46
N GLY A 262 1.79 -11.48 -22.35
CA GLY A 262 0.87 -11.66 -23.48
C GLY A 262 1.14 -10.66 -24.57
N TRP A 263 1.31 -9.38 -24.21
CA TRP A 263 1.64 -8.32 -25.18
C TRP A 263 2.96 -8.56 -25.91
N ILE A 264 4.01 -9.01 -25.19
CA ILE A 264 5.29 -9.37 -25.83
C ILE A 264 5.11 -10.51 -26.83
N TYR A 265 4.37 -11.58 -26.49
CA TYR A 265 4.07 -12.66 -27.44
C TYR A 265 3.30 -12.15 -28.67
N PHE A 266 2.34 -11.25 -28.46
CA PHE A 266 1.61 -10.61 -29.56
C PHE A 266 2.54 -9.84 -30.49
N LYS A 267 3.42 -9.00 -29.95
CA LYS A 267 4.44 -8.27 -30.71
C LYS A 267 5.42 -9.19 -31.48
N LYS A 268 5.66 -10.39 -30.94
CA LYS A 268 6.45 -11.44 -31.65
C LYS A 268 5.65 -12.18 -32.74
N GLY A 269 4.36 -11.90 -32.92
CA GLY A 269 3.48 -12.62 -33.84
C GLY A 269 3.00 -13.98 -33.29
N GLU A 270 3.20 -14.29 -32.01
CA GLU A 270 2.83 -15.55 -31.36
C GLU A 270 1.45 -15.42 -30.69
N SER A 271 0.40 -15.12 -31.48
CA SER A 271 -0.91 -14.70 -31.01
C SER A 271 -1.62 -15.74 -30.15
N GLU A 272 -1.45 -17.06 -30.37
CA GLU A 272 -2.05 -18.09 -29.51
C GLU A 272 -1.40 -18.14 -28.12
N LYS A 273 -0.07 -17.94 -28.06
CA LYS A 273 0.60 -17.82 -26.75
C LYS A 273 0.19 -16.53 -26.04
N ALA A 274 0.04 -15.44 -26.79
CA ALA A 274 -0.46 -14.18 -26.26
C ALA A 274 -1.84 -14.35 -25.64
N LEU A 275 -2.78 -14.96 -26.37
CA LEU A 275 -4.15 -15.22 -25.86
C LEU A 275 -4.12 -16.04 -24.57
N THR A 276 -3.27 -17.06 -24.52
CA THR A 276 -3.13 -17.89 -23.30
C THR A 276 -2.68 -17.09 -22.08
N GLN A 277 -1.77 -16.12 -22.25
CA GLN A 277 -1.31 -15.31 -21.12
C GLN A 277 -2.36 -14.26 -20.71
N ILE A 278 -3.02 -13.61 -21.66
CA ILE A 278 -4.10 -12.67 -21.40
C ILE A 278 -5.26 -13.34 -20.64
N GLN A 279 -5.66 -14.54 -21.06
CA GLN A 279 -6.70 -15.29 -20.34
C GLN A 279 -6.30 -15.62 -18.89
N LYS A 280 -5.02 -15.95 -18.65
CA LYS A 280 -4.50 -16.09 -17.29
C LYS A 280 -4.51 -14.78 -16.52
N ALA A 281 -4.13 -13.67 -17.16
CA ALA A 281 -4.15 -12.35 -16.56
C ALA A 281 -5.56 -11.99 -16.05
N MET A 282 -6.57 -12.24 -16.85
CA MET A 282 -7.99 -12.01 -16.50
C MET A 282 -8.49 -12.79 -15.27
N ILE A 283 -7.82 -13.90 -14.90
CA ILE A 283 -8.16 -14.66 -13.68
C ILE A 283 -7.65 -13.95 -12.41
N TYR A 284 -6.56 -13.19 -12.54
CA TYR A 284 -5.85 -12.61 -11.39
C TYR A 284 -5.94 -11.08 -11.31
N THR A 285 -6.70 -10.44 -12.22
CA THR A 285 -6.87 -8.99 -12.29
C THR A 285 -8.35 -8.66 -12.29
N ASP A 286 -8.74 -7.59 -11.59
CA ASP A 286 -10.04 -6.98 -11.79
C ASP A 286 -10.20 -6.51 -13.24
N PRO A 287 -11.44 -6.35 -13.75
CA PRO A 287 -11.67 -5.86 -15.10
C PRO A 287 -10.91 -4.57 -15.38
N ASP A 288 -9.95 -4.63 -16.29
CA ASP A 288 -9.03 -3.55 -16.64
C ASP A 288 -9.17 -3.16 -18.12
N PRO A 289 -9.28 -1.87 -18.48
CA PRO A 289 -9.50 -1.43 -19.86
C PRO A 289 -8.33 -1.77 -20.80
N VAL A 290 -7.08 -1.70 -20.32
CA VAL A 290 -5.89 -2.02 -21.14
C VAL A 290 -5.86 -3.50 -21.46
N LEU A 291 -6.13 -4.35 -20.45
CA LEU A 291 -6.17 -5.80 -20.63
C LEU A 291 -7.22 -6.22 -21.67
N TYR A 292 -8.41 -5.58 -21.66
CA TYR A 292 -9.43 -5.83 -22.68
C TYR A 292 -9.05 -5.27 -24.07
N ASP A 293 -8.29 -4.18 -24.16
CA ASP A 293 -7.77 -3.68 -25.44
C ASP A 293 -6.74 -4.65 -26.03
N HIS A 294 -5.78 -5.11 -25.25
CA HIS A 294 -4.81 -6.14 -25.66
C HIS A 294 -5.51 -7.43 -26.08
N LEU A 295 -6.53 -7.89 -25.31
CA LEU A 295 -7.32 -9.06 -25.72
C LEU A 295 -7.98 -8.87 -27.09
N GLY A 296 -8.56 -7.69 -27.34
CA GLY A 296 -9.18 -7.36 -28.61
C GLY A 296 -8.18 -7.40 -29.79
N ASP A 297 -6.99 -6.80 -29.62
CA ASP A 297 -5.95 -6.79 -30.64
C ASP A 297 -5.45 -8.21 -30.95
N ILE A 298 -5.29 -9.04 -29.94
CA ILE A 298 -4.86 -10.45 -30.09
C ILE A 298 -5.94 -11.27 -30.80
N LEU A 299 -7.21 -11.17 -30.39
CA LEU A 299 -8.34 -11.86 -31.01
C LEU A 299 -8.52 -11.45 -32.46
N PHE A 300 -8.34 -10.16 -32.79
CA PHE A 300 -8.37 -9.66 -34.12
C PHE A 300 -7.27 -10.29 -35.01
N SER A 301 -6.05 -10.42 -34.50
CA SER A 301 -4.95 -11.08 -35.21
C SER A 301 -5.21 -12.56 -35.47
N LEU A 302 -5.98 -13.21 -34.61
CA LEU A 302 -6.43 -14.59 -34.76
C LEU A 302 -7.70 -14.71 -35.61
N LYS A 303 -8.19 -13.63 -36.20
CA LYS A 303 -9.41 -13.54 -37.01
C LYS A 303 -10.71 -13.84 -36.27
N ASN A 304 -10.69 -13.80 -34.94
CA ASN A 304 -11.86 -13.92 -34.09
C ASN A 304 -12.55 -12.54 -33.94
N TYR A 305 -13.12 -12.06 -35.03
CA TYR A 305 -13.55 -10.67 -35.19
C TYR A 305 -14.68 -10.27 -34.24
N ASP A 306 -15.68 -11.14 -34.02
CA ASP A 306 -16.80 -10.87 -33.11
C ASP A 306 -16.33 -10.73 -31.65
N GLU A 307 -15.48 -11.67 -31.22
CA GLU A 307 -14.89 -11.65 -29.87
C GLU A 307 -13.97 -10.45 -29.67
N ALA A 308 -13.18 -10.08 -30.68
CA ALA A 308 -12.34 -8.89 -30.68
C ALA A 308 -13.18 -7.61 -30.48
N SER A 309 -14.28 -7.49 -31.25
CA SER A 309 -15.23 -6.38 -31.10
C SER A 309 -15.84 -6.34 -29.68
N GLY A 310 -16.16 -7.51 -29.12
CA GLY A 310 -16.65 -7.63 -27.74
C GLY A 310 -15.63 -7.15 -26.70
N ALA A 311 -14.36 -7.56 -26.85
CA ALA A 311 -13.28 -7.15 -25.98
C ALA A 311 -13.06 -5.63 -26.01
N TRP A 312 -12.96 -5.00 -27.17
CA TRP A 312 -12.81 -3.54 -27.29
C TRP A 312 -14.04 -2.76 -26.77
N LYS A 313 -15.26 -3.31 -26.88
CA LYS A 313 -16.46 -2.71 -26.25
C LYS A 313 -16.34 -2.71 -24.72
N ASN A 314 -15.84 -3.80 -24.13
CA ASN A 314 -15.59 -3.88 -22.69
C ASN A 314 -14.50 -2.89 -22.26
N SER A 315 -13.39 -2.80 -23.04
CA SER A 315 -12.35 -1.79 -22.82
C SER A 315 -12.96 -0.37 -22.84
N LEU A 316 -13.70 -0.03 -23.89
CA LEU A 316 -14.35 1.27 -24.01
C LEU A 316 -15.30 1.57 -22.86
N PHE A 317 -16.12 0.59 -22.46
CA PHE A 317 -17.02 0.75 -21.33
C PHE A 317 -16.28 1.07 -20.02
N LEU A 318 -15.20 0.35 -19.73
CA LEU A 318 -14.38 0.57 -18.55
C LEU A 318 -13.63 1.91 -18.60
N THR A 319 -13.15 2.30 -19.78
CA THR A 319 -12.45 3.57 -19.99
C THR A 319 -13.36 4.79 -19.72
N VAL A 320 -14.63 4.73 -20.18
CA VAL A 320 -15.58 5.85 -20.00
C VAL A 320 -16.34 5.80 -18.68
N ASN A 321 -16.29 4.67 -17.96
CA ASN A 321 -16.93 4.47 -16.65
C ASN A 321 -15.91 3.92 -15.63
N PRO A 322 -14.85 4.66 -15.30
CA PRO A 322 -13.81 4.16 -14.41
C PRO A 322 -14.35 3.92 -12.99
N LYS A 323 -14.11 2.74 -12.44
CA LYS A 323 -14.38 2.42 -11.04
C LYS A 323 -13.16 2.82 -10.19
N GLY A 324 -13.07 4.10 -9.83
CA GLY A 324 -11.95 4.65 -9.08
C GLY A 324 -10.81 5.14 -9.98
N ASP A 325 -9.78 5.67 -9.35
CA ASP A 325 -8.55 6.09 -10.01
C ASP A 325 -7.59 4.87 -10.03
N LEU A 326 -7.51 4.18 -11.16
CA LEU A 326 -6.63 3.02 -11.33
C LEU A 326 -5.17 3.43 -11.62
N GLY A 327 -4.87 4.76 -11.71
CA GLY A 327 -3.51 5.31 -11.82
C GLY A 327 -2.76 4.98 -13.12
N GLY A 328 -3.44 4.42 -14.13
CA GLY A 328 -2.87 4.01 -15.42
C GLY A 328 -3.31 4.89 -16.60
N GLU A 329 -2.57 4.80 -17.71
CA GLU A 329 -3.03 5.34 -18.98
C GLU A 329 -4.16 4.45 -19.54
N TYR A 330 -5.33 5.05 -19.73
CA TYR A 330 -6.46 4.38 -20.35
C TYR A 330 -6.33 4.41 -21.88
N PRO A 331 -6.79 3.35 -22.59
CA PRO A 331 -6.88 3.37 -24.04
C PRO A 331 -7.75 4.55 -24.51
N ASP A 332 -7.31 5.23 -25.59
CA ASP A 332 -8.09 6.35 -26.13
C ASP A 332 -9.47 5.88 -26.63
N PRO A 333 -10.56 6.46 -26.13
CA PRO A 333 -11.92 6.05 -26.50
C PRO A 333 -12.19 6.14 -27.99
N GLN A 334 -11.59 7.10 -28.71
CA GLN A 334 -11.80 7.26 -30.14
C GLN A 334 -11.08 6.13 -30.92
N THR A 335 -9.89 5.74 -30.49
CA THR A 335 -9.15 4.62 -31.04
C THR A 335 -9.93 3.31 -30.90
N LEU A 336 -10.50 3.05 -29.71
CA LEU A 336 -11.34 1.89 -29.48
C LEU A 336 -12.59 1.87 -30.38
N LYS A 337 -13.29 3.01 -30.52
CA LYS A 337 -14.43 3.14 -31.44
C LYS A 337 -14.04 2.82 -32.88
N ASN A 338 -12.89 3.34 -33.33
CA ASN A 338 -12.39 3.09 -34.68
C ASN A 338 -12.07 1.59 -34.91
N LYS A 339 -11.46 0.92 -33.93
CA LYS A 339 -11.20 -0.54 -33.96
C LYS A 339 -12.52 -1.32 -34.11
N ILE A 340 -13.55 -0.99 -33.29
CA ILE A 340 -14.86 -1.64 -33.32
C ILE A 340 -15.55 -1.41 -34.68
N GLU A 341 -15.53 -0.18 -35.18
CA GLU A 341 -16.19 0.15 -36.46
C GLU A 341 -15.52 -0.54 -37.65
N LYS A 342 -14.18 -0.63 -37.65
CA LYS A 342 -13.41 -1.36 -38.65
C LYS A 342 -13.86 -2.83 -38.77
N VAL A 343 -14.03 -3.50 -37.62
CA VAL A 343 -14.52 -4.88 -37.62
C VAL A 343 -15.96 -4.97 -38.11
N ARG A 344 -16.85 -4.07 -37.66
CA ARG A 344 -18.24 -4.05 -38.12
C ARG A 344 -18.34 -3.93 -39.66
N ASN A 345 -17.59 -2.99 -40.24
CA ASN A 345 -17.57 -2.78 -41.68
C ASN A 345 -16.98 -3.99 -42.44
N PHE A 346 -15.94 -4.61 -41.87
CA PHE A 346 -15.35 -5.83 -42.43
C PHE A 346 -16.35 -7.00 -42.46
N LEU A 347 -17.07 -7.23 -41.38
CA LEU A 347 -18.08 -8.29 -41.32
C LEU A 347 -19.25 -8.03 -42.27
N GLN A 348 -19.74 -6.77 -42.37
CA GLN A 348 -20.83 -6.42 -43.30
C GLN A 348 -20.45 -6.59 -44.80
N GLN A 349 -19.17 -6.51 -45.14
CA GLN A 349 -18.71 -6.68 -46.52
C GLN A 349 -18.42 -8.14 -46.91
N ASN A 350 -18.26 -9.02 -45.92
CA ASN A 350 -17.83 -10.41 -46.17
C ASN A 350 -18.88 -11.47 -45.74
N TYR A 351 -20.00 -11.02 -45.20
CA TYR A 351 -21.17 -11.83 -44.88
C TYR A 351 -22.48 -11.13 -45.33
#